data_191d78b7e4ee4dea91d028cf68c976a7
#
_entry.id   191d78b7e4ee4dea91d028cf68c976a7
#
_cell.length_a   1.000
_cell.length_b   1.000
_cell.length_c   1.000
_cell.angle_alpha   90.00
_cell.angle_beta   90.00
_cell.angle_gamma   90.00
#
_symmetry.space_group_name_H-M   'P 1'
#
loop_
_entity.id
_entity.type
_entity.pdbx_description
1 polymer ?
#
loop_
_entity_poly.entity_id
_entity_poly.type
_entity_poly.pdbx_seq_one_letter_code
_entity_poly.pdbx_strand_id
1 'polypeptide(L)'
;MNPIYLVISILSSCTYLAYLKGGKGFLQQVAYLIPILFMMAIINPIFNHEGVTVLFYLHNDNPVTLEAALFGLASATMMGASIVWFNCCNTVFTSDKIIYLFGRIIPAMSLLISMTLRFVPRFMNYLQNVMRVQKGLHQPKNTKEKLRQALFAFSATVSWAMEQSIISADSMKSRGFGSAGRTAYSI
;
A
#
# COMPACT_ATOMS: atom_id res chain seq x y z
N MET A 1 -28.08 -2.55 4.95
CA MET A 1 -27.12 -1.42 4.78
C MET A 1 -27.91 -0.14 4.60
N ASN A 2 -27.59 0.92 5.37
CA ASN A 2 -28.30 2.20 5.21
C ASN A 2 -27.66 3.00 4.06
N PRO A 3 -28.39 3.28 2.97
CA PRO A 3 -27.84 3.98 1.81
C PRO A 3 -27.40 5.42 2.12
N ILE A 4 -27.98 6.02 3.14
CA ILE A 4 -27.65 7.39 3.59
C ILE A 4 -26.18 7.49 4.02
N TYR A 5 -25.68 6.52 4.80
CA TYR A 5 -24.26 6.52 5.25
C TYR A 5 -23.27 6.32 4.10
N LEU A 6 -23.65 5.56 3.06
CA LEU A 6 -22.82 5.39 1.86
C LEU A 6 -22.68 6.69 1.08
N VAL A 7 -23.78 7.42 0.89
CA VAL A 7 -23.76 8.71 0.20
C VAL A 7 -22.92 9.74 0.98
N ILE A 8 -23.11 9.83 2.30
CA ILE A 8 -22.33 10.73 3.16
C ILE A 8 -20.83 10.36 3.11
N SER A 9 -20.51 9.07 3.17
CA SER A 9 -19.11 8.60 3.11
C SER A 9 -18.42 8.96 1.80
N ILE A 10 -19.10 8.78 0.65
CA ILE A 10 -18.54 9.16 -0.66
C ILE A 10 -18.39 10.68 -0.77
N LEU A 11 -19.39 11.45 -0.40
CA LEU A 11 -19.30 12.90 -0.46
C LEU A 11 -18.18 13.44 0.41
N SER A 12 -18.03 12.94 1.64
CA SER A 12 -16.96 13.37 2.54
C SER A 12 -15.58 12.95 2.04
N SER A 13 -15.44 11.72 1.51
CA SER A 13 -14.15 11.25 0.96
C SER A 13 -13.75 12.02 -0.30
N CYS A 14 -14.71 12.31 -1.19
CA CYS A 14 -14.46 13.08 -2.40
C CYS A 14 -14.09 14.55 -2.11
N THR A 15 -14.80 15.20 -1.19
CA THR A 15 -14.48 16.58 -0.79
C THR A 15 -13.10 16.67 -0.15
N TYR A 16 -12.77 15.72 0.73
CA TYR A 16 -11.46 15.67 1.37
C TYR A 16 -10.32 15.39 0.38
N LEU A 17 -10.54 14.49 -0.57
CA LEU A 17 -9.58 14.21 -1.64
C LEU A 17 -9.35 15.44 -2.54
N ALA A 18 -10.42 16.14 -2.92
CA ALA A 18 -10.33 17.35 -3.72
C ALA A 18 -9.55 18.46 -2.99
N TYR A 19 -9.73 18.58 -1.68
CA TYR A 19 -8.96 19.50 -0.86
C TYR A 19 -7.46 19.15 -0.81
N LEU A 20 -7.12 17.85 -0.67
CA LEU A 20 -5.73 17.41 -0.54
C LEU A 20 -4.93 17.47 -1.86
N LYS A 21 -5.52 17.04 -2.97
CA LYS A 21 -4.82 16.89 -4.27
C LYS A 21 -5.11 17.97 -5.30
N GLY A 22 -6.07 18.86 -5.00
CA GLY A 22 -6.56 19.83 -5.95
C GLY A 22 -7.38 19.20 -7.10
N GLY A 23 -8.03 20.03 -7.92
CA GLY A 23 -9.01 19.58 -8.92
C GLY A 23 -8.46 18.60 -9.96
N LYS A 24 -7.22 18.81 -10.44
CA LYS A 24 -6.60 17.93 -11.45
C LYS A 24 -6.26 16.54 -10.89
N GLY A 25 -5.73 16.47 -9.67
CA GLY A 25 -5.42 15.20 -9.01
C GLY A 25 -6.67 14.42 -8.62
N PHE A 26 -7.74 15.10 -8.25
CA PHE A 26 -9.05 14.52 -8.00
C PHE A 26 -9.64 13.87 -9.26
N LEU A 27 -9.69 14.61 -10.38
CA LEU A 27 -10.20 14.09 -11.66
C LEU A 27 -9.46 12.86 -12.14
N GLN A 28 -8.13 12.86 -12.06
CA GLN A 28 -7.32 11.71 -12.45
C GLN A 28 -7.64 10.49 -11.60
N GLN A 29 -7.84 10.67 -10.30
CA GLN A 29 -8.13 9.56 -9.38
C GLN A 29 -9.53 8.99 -9.57
N VAL A 30 -10.52 9.85 -9.78
CA VAL A 30 -11.89 9.45 -10.11
C VAL A 30 -11.91 8.69 -11.45
N ALA A 31 -11.15 9.15 -12.46
CA ALA A 31 -11.06 8.46 -13.74
C ALA A 31 -10.51 7.03 -13.64
N TYR A 32 -9.57 6.78 -12.73
CA TYR A 32 -9.09 5.41 -12.45
C TYR A 32 -10.09 4.54 -11.65
N LEU A 33 -10.95 5.16 -10.85
CA LEU A 33 -11.94 4.45 -10.05
C LEU A 33 -13.17 4.03 -10.87
N ILE A 34 -13.60 4.86 -11.82
CA ILE A 34 -14.80 4.60 -12.63
C ILE A 34 -14.81 3.20 -13.27
N PRO A 35 -13.76 2.74 -14.00
CA PRO A 35 -13.77 1.43 -14.62
C PRO A 35 -13.85 0.29 -13.61
N ILE A 36 -13.22 0.43 -12.43
CA ILE A 36 -13.26 -0.57 -11.36
C ILE A 36 -14.67 -0.66 -10.77
N LEU A 37 -15.29 0.49 -10.49
CA LEU A 37 -16.65 0.55 -9.96
C LEU A 37 -17.66 0.01 -10.95
N PHE A 38 -17.51 0.34 -12.23
CA PHE A 38 -18.39 -0.15 -13.30
C PHE A 38 -18.28 -1.66 -13.48
N MET A 39 -17.07 -2.19 -13.48
CA MET A 39 -16.81 -3.62 -13.54
C MET A 39 -17.47 -4.35 -12.35
N MET A 40 -17.34 -3.80 -11.13
CA MET A 40 -17.92 -4.39 -9.92
C MET A 40 -19.46 -4.34 -9.92
N ALA A 41 -20.03 -3.23 -10.41
CA ALA A 41 -21.46 -3.07 -10.52
C ALA A 41 -22.08 -4.05 -11.53
N ILE A 42 -21.35 -4.45 -12.59
CA ILE A 42 -21.81 -5.40 -13.59
C ILE A 42 -21.60 -6.86 -13.16
N ILE A 43 -20.46 -7.16 -12.55
CA ILE A 43 -20.12 -8.53 -12.15
C ILE A 43 -21.12 -9.05 -11.11
N ASN A 44 -21.53 -8.22 -10.16
CA ASN A 44 -22.39 -8.66 -9.07
C ASN A 44 -23.75 -9.21 -9.56
N PRO A 45 -24.55 -8.54 -10.40
CA PRO A 45 -25.80 -9.09 -10.90
C PRO A 45 -25.63 -10.28 -11.86
N ILE A 46 -24.42 -10.52 -12.42
CA ILE A 46 -24.14 -11.70 -13.24
C ILE A 46 -23.92 -12.95 -12.38
N PHE A 47 -23.34 -12.79 -11.19
CA PHE A 47 -23.01 -13.91 -10.30
C PHE A 47 -24.03 -14.10 -9.16
N ASN A 48 -24.74 -13.05 -8.79
CA ASN A 48 -25.74 -13.10 -7.73
C ASN A 48 -27.14 -12.97 -8.35
N HIS A 49 -27.95 -14.02 -8.21
CA HIS A 49 -29.27 -14.15 -8.81
C HIS A 49 -30.40 -14.01 -7.78
N GLU A 50 -30.08 -13.58 -6.55
CA GLU A 50 -31.06 -13.39 -5.49
C GLU A 50 -31.90 -12.14 -5.76
N GLY A 51 -33.21 -12.31 -5.76
CA GLY A 51 -34.20 -11.24 -5.91
C GLY A 51 -35.51 -11.73 -6.52
N VAL A 52 -36.56 -10.94 -6.34
CA VAL A 52 -37.94 -11.26 -6.78
C VAL A 52 -38.25 -10.60 -8.12
N THR A 53 -37.68 -9.41 -8.41
CA THR A 53 -37.94 -8.63 -9.62
C THR A 53 -36.95 -8.96 -10.72
N VAL A 54 -37.36 -9.80 -11.67
CA VAL A 54 -36.50 -10.18 -12.82
C VAL A 54 -36.60 -9.08 -13.89
N LEU A 55 -35.45 -8.53 -14.29
CA LEU A 55 -35.35 -7.54 -15.37
C LEU A 55 -35.21 -8.22 -16.75
N PHE A 56 -34.30 -9.18 -16.85
CA PHE A 56 -34.12 -9.99 -18.08
C PHE A 56 -33.38 -11.29 -17.73
N TYR A 57 -33.53 -12.25 -18.66
CA TYR A 57 -32.83 -13.54 -18.57
C TYR A 57 -31.55 -13.49 -19.40
N LEU A 58 -30.42 -13.92 -18.78
CA LEU A 58 -29.18 -14.10 -19.50
C LEU A 58 -29.24 -15.38 -20.33
N HIS A 59 -28.33 -15.56 -21.29
CA HIS A 59 -28.29 -16.70 -22.22
C HIS A 59 -28.33 -18.10 -21.56
N ASN A 60 -28.01 -18.21 -20.27
CA ASN A 60 -28.07 -19.46 -19.49
C ASN A 60 -29.31 -19.57 -18.57
N ASP A 61 -30.42 -18.97 -18.90
CA ASP A 61 -31.65 -18.90 -18.06
C ASP A 61 -31.43 -18.30 -16.65
N ASN A 62 -30.30 -17.63 -16.42
CA ASN A 62 -30.05 -16.95 -15.17
C ASN A 62 -30.79 -15.62 -15.11
N PRO A 63 -31.69 -15.40 -14.13
CA PRO A 63 -32.42 -14.16 -13.99
C PRO A 63 -31.51 -13.06 -13.44
N VAL A 64 -31.38 -11.95 -14.15
CA VAL A 64 -30.81 -10.73 -13.63
C VAL A 64 -31.89 -9.95 -12.92
N THR A 65 -31.73 -9.77 -11.60
CA THR A 65 -32.71 -9.12 -10.74
C THR A 65 -32.32 -7.67 -10.45
N LEU A 66 -33.34 -6.83 -10.24
CA LEU A 66 -33.13 -5.43 -9.90
C LEU A 66 -32.46 -5.29 -8.54
N GLU A 67 -32.76 -6.18 -7.60
CA GLU A 67 -32.19 -6.23 -6.27
C GLU A 67 -30.68 -6.53 -6.34
N ALA A 68 -30.26 -7.48 -7.19
CA ALA A 68 -28.85 -7.80 -7.41
C ALA A 68 -28.09 -6.62 -8.04
N ALA A 69 -28.73 -5.89 -8.96
CA ALA A 69 -28.12 -4.69 -9.56
C ALA A 69 -27.96 -3.55 -8.53
N LEU A 70 -28.95 -3.30 -7.69
CA LEU A 70 -28.87 -2.32 -6.61
C LEU A 70 -27.81 -2.71 -5.56
N PHE A 71 -27.72 -4.01 -5.22
CA PHE A 71 -26.71 -4.51 -4.31
C PHE A 71 -25.31 -4.38 -4.93
N GLY A 72 -25.17 -4.65 -6.23
CA GLY A 72 -23.93 -4.44 -6.98
C GLY A 72 -23.48 -2.97 -6.96
N LEU A 73 -24.43 -2.05 -7.16
CA LEU A 73 -24.13 -0.62 -7.07
C LEU A 73 -23.73 -0.19 -5.66
N ALA A 74 -24.43 -0.68 -4.63
CA ALA A 74 -24.11 -0.39 -3.24
C ALA A 74 -22.73 -0.93 -2.85
N SER A 75 -22.38 -2.14 -3.28
CA SER A 75 -21.07 -2.76 -3.04
C SER A 75 -19.95 -2.00 -3.77
N ALA A 76 -20.17 -1.62 -5.02
CA ALA A 76 -19.25 -0.80 -5.79
C ALA A 76 -18.99 0.55 -5.11
N THR A 77 -20.05 1.23 -4.65
CA THR A 77 -19.93 2.52 -3.97
C THR A 77 -19.18 2.39 -2.63
N MET A 78 -19.41 1.32 -1.87
CA MET A 78 -18.70 1.04 -0.63
C MET A 78 -17.20 0.82 -0.87
N MET A 79 -16.85 0.02 -1.88
CA MET A 79 -15.46 -0.20 -2.25
C MET A 79 -14.79 1.07 -2.76
N GLY A 80 -15.51 1.84 -3.58
CA GLY A 80 -15.02 3.14 -4.07
C GLY A 80 -14.72 4.12 -2.95
N ALA A 81 -15.63 4.28 -2.00
CA ALA A 81 -15.43 5.12 -0.83
C ALA A 81 -14.20 4.67 -0.01
N SER A 82 -14.04 3.36 0.19
CA SER A 82 -12.89 2.80 0.90
C SER A 82 -11.58 3.12 0.20
N ILE A 83 -11.49 2.94 -1.13
CA ILE A 83 -10.30 3.24 -1.92
C ILE A 83 -9.95 4.73 -1.84
N VAL A 84 -10.95 5.62 -1.92
CA VAL A 84 -10.74 7.07 -1.79
C VAL A 84 -10.22 7.42 -0.40
N TRP A 85 -10.78 6.85 0.67
CA TRP A 85 -10.30 7.05 2.04
C TRP A 85 -8.87 6.58 2.23
N PHE A 86 -8.51 5.38 1.73
CA PHE A 86 -7.13 4.90 1.75
C PHE A 86 -6.16 5.83 1.03
N ASN A 87 -6.60 6.40 -0.08
CA ASN A 87 -5.78 7.36 -0.82
C ASN A 87 -5.56 8.67 -0.04
N CYS A 88 -6.60 9.16 0.63
CA CYS A 88 -6.48 10.29 1.54
C CYS A 88 -5.52 9.97 2.69
N CYS A 89 -5.65 8.79 3.31
CA CYS A 89 -4.75 8.33 4.36
C CYS A 89 -3.29 8.30 3.88
N ASN A 90 -3.02 7.68 2.72
CA ASN A 90 -1.67 7.61 2.15
C ASN A 90 -1.07 8.99 1.84
N THR A 91 -1.90 9.97 1.52
CA THR A 91 -1.43 11.34 1.27
C THR A 91 -1.11 12.09 2.56
N VAL A 92 -1.89 11.85 3.62
CA VAL A 92 -1.74 12.52 4.92
C VAL A 92 -0.66 11.84 5.78
N PHE A 93 -0.65 10.50 5.81
CA PHE A 93 0.30 9.71 6.59
C PHE A 93 1.60 9.47 5.81
N THR A 94 2.53 10.40 5.94
CA THR A 94 3.91 10.18 5.49
C THR A 94 4.69 9.39 6.54
N SER A 95 5.75 8.68 6.12
CA SER A 95 6.61 7.90 7.02
C SER A 95 7.11 8.71 8.21
N ASP A 96 7.46 9.96 8.01
CA ASP A 96 7.95 10.84 9.06
C ASP A 96 6.87 11.17 10.11
N LYS A 97 5.63 11.40 9.67
CA LYS A 97 4.51 11.66 10.58
C LYS A 97 4.17 10.43 11.43
N ILE A 98 4.25 9.24 10.81
CA ILE A 98 4.05 7.97 11.52
C ILE A 98 5.12 7.79 12.61
N ILE A 99 6.39 8.02 12.28
CA ILE A 99 7.49 7.94 13.24
C ILE A 99 7.28 8.94 14.39
N TYR A 100 6.89 10.17 14.07
CA TYR A 100 6.63 11.19 15.08
C TYR A 100 5.49 10.79 16.03
N LEU A 101 4.39 10.26 15.49
CA LEU A 101 3.23 9.84 16.27
C LEU A 101 3.58 8.67 17.20
N PHE A 102 4.24 7.64 16.69
CA PHE A 102 4.65 6.48 17.48
C PHE A 102 5.81 6.77 18.42
N GLY A 103 6.67 7.74 18.09
CA GLY A 103 7.80 8.14 18.91
C GLY A 103 7.42 8.64 20.29
N ARG A 104 6.26 9.25 20.40
CA ARG A 104 5.74 9.75 21.68
C ARG A 104 5.16 8.62 22.55
N ILE A 105 4.59 7.58 21.92
CA ILE A 105 3.92 6.49 22.63
C ILE A 105 4.92 5.38 23.00
N ILE A 106 5.74 4.97 22.04
CA ILE A 106 6.73 3.87 22.20
C ILE A 106 8.06 4.32 21.58
N PRO A 107 8.95 4.97 22.34
CA PRO A 107 10.19 5.53 21.80
C PRO A 107 11.14 4.47 21.21
N ALA A 108 11.15 3.24 21.75
CA ALA A 108 11.95 2.15 21.21
C ALA A 108 11.50 1.72 19.81
N MET A 109 10.19 1.63 19.56
CA MET A 109 9.63 1.28 18.26
C MET A 109 9.86 2.38 17.22
N SER A 110 9.73 3.64 17.61
CA SER A 110 10.03 4.78 16.74
C SER A 110 11.48 4.76 16.26
N LEU A 111 12.42 4.46 17.14
CA LEU A 111 13.83 4.34 16.80
C LEU A 111 14.07 3.19 15.81
N LEU A 112 13.47 2.02 16.04
CA LEU A 112 13.55 0.87 15.13
C LEU A 112 13.00 1.19 13.74
N ILE A 113 11.81 1.81 13.66
CA ILE A 113 11.17 2.20 12.40
C ILE A 113 12.03 3.23 11.66
N SER A 114 12.53 4.25 12.37
CA SER A 114 13.39 5.28 11.78
C SER A 114 14.68 4.69 11.20
N MET A 115 15.32 3.77 11.92
CA MET A 115 16.51 3.05 11.41
C MET A 115 16.17 2.20 10.20
N THR A 116 15.09 1.43 10.25
CA THR A 116 14.67 0.56 9.15
C THR A 116 14.41 1.37 7.88
N LEU A 117 13.66 2.46 7.97
CA LEU A 117 13.39 3.35 6.83
C LEU A 117 14.66 3.97 6.23
N ARG A 118 15.66 4.24 7.07
CA ARG A 118 16.98 4.72 6.60
C ARG A 118 17.79 3.61 5.92
N PHE A 119 17.66 2.37 6.38
CA PHE A 119 18.41 1.24 5.81
C PHE A 119 17.81 0.73 4.49
N VAL A 120 16.50 0.79 4.29
CA VAL A 120 15.85 0.32 3.07
C VAL A 120 16.49 0.89 1.79
N PRO A 121 16.68 2.22 1.62
CA PRO A 121 17.33 2.76 0.43
C PRO A 121 18.76 2.25 0.26
N ARG A 122 19.50 2.07 1.35
CA ARG A 122 20.87 1.57 1.33
C ARG A 122 20.95 0.12 0.85
N PHE A 123 20.03 -0.73 1.33
CA PHE A 123 19.91 -2.12 0.89
C PHE A 123 19.52 -2.22 -0.58
N MET A 124 18.57 -1.40 -1.03
CA MET A 124 18.16 -1.35 -2.43
C MET A 124 19.33 -0.95 -3.35
N ASN A 125 20.11 0.04 -2.96
CA ASN A 125 21.30 0.47 -3.70
C ASN A 125 22.36 -0.64 -3.77
N TYR A 126 22.60 -1.34 -2.66
CA TYR A 126 23.54 -2.45 -2.62
C TYR A 126 23.07 -3.60 -3.52
N LEU A 127 21.81 -4.00 -3.42
CA LEU A 127 21.20 -5.03 -4.27
C LEU A 127 21.32 -4.69 -5.77
N GLN A 128 21.01 -3.43 -6.13
CA GLN A 128 21.14 -2.96 -7.51
C GLN A 128 22.59 -2.98 -8.00
N ASN A 129 23.53 -2.62 -7.16
CA ASN A 129 24.95 -2.68 -7.50
C ASN A 129 25.43 -4.11 -7.72
N VAL A 130 25.06 -5.05 -6.83
CA VAL A 130 25.40 -6.48 -7.00
C VAL A 130 24.79 -7.02 -8.31
N MET A 131 23.52 -6.71 -8.58
CA MET A 131 22.88 -7.11 -9.84
C MET A 131 23.55 -6.49 -11.07
N ARG A 132 23.99 -5.24 -10.98
CA ARG A 132 24.71 -4.55 -12.09
C ARG A 132 26.04 -5.21 -12.37
N VAL A 133 26.81 -5.51 -11.33
CA VAL A 133 28.11 -6.21 -11.47
C VAL A 133 27.90 -7.61 -12.09
N GLN A 134 26.91 -8.37 -11.60
CA GLN A 134 26.62 -9.69 -12.17
C GLN A 134 26.22 -9.64 -13.65
N LYS A 135 25.41 -8.68 -14.05
CA LYS A 135 25.03 -8.47 -15.44
C LYS A 135 26.23 -8.11 -16.32
N GLY A 136 27.22 -7.39 -15.76
CA GLY A 136 28.46 -7.07 -16.46
C GLY A 136 29.35 -8.30 -16.67
N LEU A 137 29.37 -9.23 -15.72
CA LEU A 137 30.18 -10.46 -15.79
C LEU A 137 29.52 -11.53 -16.66
N HIS A 138 28.21 -11.70 -16.58
CA HIS A 138 27.48 -12.70 -17.34
C HIS A 138 26.07 -12.24 -17.66
N GLN A 139 25.75 -12.09 -18.95
CA GLN A 139 24.40 -11.79 -19.38
C GLN A 139 23.53 -13.07 -19.38
N PRO A 140 22.44 -13.11 -18.61
CA PRO A 140 21.61 -14.30 -18.51
C PRO A 140 20.85 -14.54 -19.82
N LYS A 141 21.03 -15.71 -20.40
CA LYS A 141 20.32 -16.12 -21.63
C LYS A 141 18.93 -16.66 -21.35
N ASN A 142 18.72 -17.27 -20.20
CA ASN A 142 17.48 -17.92 -19.82
C ASN A 142 16.83 -17.30 -18.57
N THR A 143 15.50 -17.48 -18.44
CA THR A 143 14.75 -17.04 -17.26
C THR A 143 15.25 -17.68 -15.96
N LYS A 144 15.69 -18.94 -16.02
CA LYS A 144 16.29 -19.65 -14.87
C LYS A 144 17.59 -19.01 -14.40
N GLU A 145 18.44 -18.56 -15.33
CA GLU A 145 19.69 -17.86 -15.01
C GLU A 145 19.42 -16.50 -14.38
N LYS A 146 18.40 -15.77 -14.88
CA LYS A 146 17.95 -14.49 -14.28
C LYS A 146 17.50 -14.69 -12.83
N LEU A 147 16.72 -15.75 -12.59
CA LEU A 147 16.26 -16.07 -11.24
C LEU A 147 17.43 -16.42 -10.31
N ARG A 148 18.37 -17.24 -10.78
CA ARG A 148 19.58 -17.61 -10.03
C ARG A 148 20.45 -16.40 -9.70
N GLN A 149 20.63 -15.48 -10.64
CA GLN A 149 21.33 -14.21 -10.39
C GLN A 149 20.64 -13.33 -9.34
N ALA A 150 19.30 -13.24 -9.43
CA ALA A 150 18.51 -12.48 -8.47
C ALA A 150 18.61 -13.10 -7.05
N LEU A 151 18.52 -14.43 -6.93
CA LEU A 151 18.69 -15.13 -5.67
C LEU A 151 20.07 -14.94 -5.07
N PHE A 152 21.12 -15.00 -5.89
CA PHE A 152 22.48 -14.75 -5.43
C PHE A 152 22.66 -13.31 -4.95
N ALA A 153 22.16 -12.31 -5.71
CA ALA A 153 22.22 -10.92 -5.31
C ALA A 153 21.43 -10.66 -4.01
N PHE A 154 20.29 -11.32 -3.86
CA PHE A 154 19.51 -11.25 -2.62
C PHE A 154 20.28 -11.86 -1.43
N SER A 155 20.86 -13.06 -1.59
CA SER A 155 21.68 -13.71 -0.55
C SER A 155 22.86 -12.85 -0.13
N ALA A 156 23.59 -12.29 -1.09
CA ALA A 156 24.70 -11.36 -0.81
C ALA A 156 24.24 -10.11 -0.06
N THR A 157 23.06 -9.57 -0.42
CA THR A 157 22.50 -8.40 0.26
C THR A 157 22.10 -8.72 1.69
N VAL A 158 21.51 -9.89 1.95
CA VAL A 158 21.15 -10.33 3.31
C VAL A 158 22.41 -10.49 4.19
N SER A 159 23.45 -11.13 3.68
CA SER A 159 24.71 -11.29 4.41
C SER A 159 25.34 -9.93 4.76
N TRP A 160 25.39 -9.03 3.78
CA TRP A 160 25.86 -7.66 4.00
C TRP A 160 24.97 -6.89 4.98
N ALA A 161 23.64 -7.08 4.92
CA ALA A 161 22.72 -6.43 5.85
C ALA A 161 22.93 -6.88 7.30
N MET A 162 23.19 -8.18 7.52
CA MET A 162 23.52 -8.71 8.84
C MET A 162 24.82 -8.09 9.39
N GLU A 163 25.87 -8.02 8.58
CA GLU A 163 27.12 -7.37 8.93
C GLU A 163 26.91 -5.89 9.29
N GLN A 164 26.17 -5.15 8.46
CA GLN A 164 25.85 -3.74 8.72
C GLN A 164 25.02 -3.55 9.99
N SER A 165 24.17 -4.51 10.35
CA SER A 165 23.38 -4.43 11.58
C SER A 165 24.28 -4.53 12.82
N ILE A 166 25.27 -5.42 12.81
CA ILE A 166 26.26 -5.58 13.90
C ILE A 166 27.09 -4.30 14.04
N ILE A 167 27.66 -3.81 12.94
CA ILE A 167 28.43 -2.57 12.91
C ILE A 167 27.62 -1.37 13.44
N SER A 168 26.35 -1.30 13.05
CA SER A 168 25.44 -0.25 13.53
C SER A 168 25.15 -0.37 15.02
N ALA A 169 24.96 -1.58 15.54
CA ALA A 169 24.74 -1.83 16.96
C ALA A 169 25.98 -1.44 17.79
N ASP A 170 27.17 -1.80 17.33
CA ASP A 170 28.43 -1.43 17.99
C ASP A 170 28.65 0.08 17.98
N SER A 171 28.35 0.73 16.86
CA SER A 171 28.41 2.20 16.75
C SER A 171 27.41 2.89 17.69
N MET A 172 26.23 2.31 17.89
CA MET A 172 25.24 2.85 18.84
C MET A 172 25.70 2.64 20.27
N LYS A 173 26.25 1.49 20.59
CA LYS A 173 26.79 1.17 21.92
C LYS A 173 27.94 2.09 22.29
N SER A 174 28.89 2.35 21.37
CA SER A 174 30.00 3.27 21.58
C SER A 174 29.56 4.73 21.79
N ARG A 175 28.39 5.11 21.27
CA ARG A 175 27.76 6.43 21.51
C ARG A 175 26.91 6.47 22.79
N GLY A 176 26.99 5.45 23.66
CA GLY A 176 26.28 5.38 24.92
C GLY A 176 24.81 5.01 24.80
N PHE A 177 24.40 4.32 23.73
CA PHE A 177 23.03 3.81 23.65
C PHE A 177 22.81 2.73 24.73
N GLY A 178 21.75 2.91 25.54
CA GLY A 178 21.44 2.00 26.66
C GLY A 178 22.16 2.33 27.96
N SER A 179 22.99 3.37 28.03
CA SER A 179 23.62 3.83 29.27
C SER A 179 22.63 4.55 30.18
N ALA A 180 22.76 4.31 31.51
CA ALA A 180 21.98 5.02 32.51
C ALA A 180 22.26 6.53 32.46
N GLY A 181 21.21 7.36 32.51
CA GLY A 181 21.35 8.83 32.48
C GLY A 181 21.32 9.47 31.08
N ARG A 182 21.18 8.70 30.02
CA ARG A 182 21.01 9.26 28.68
C ARG A 182 19.62 9.86 28.51
N THR A 183 19.55 11.15 28.26
CA THR A 183 18.30 11.87 27.92
C THR A 183 18.15 11.95 26.39
N ALA A 184 16.91 11.86 25.90
CA ALA A 184 16.60 12.17 24.50
C ALA A 184 16.72 13.69 24.29
N TYR A 185 17.32 14.09 23.16
CA TYR A 185 17.33 15.49 22.77
C TYR A 185 15.90 15.94 22.50
N SER A 186 15.37 16.84 23.30
CA SER A 186 14.09 17.50 23.05
C SER A 186 14.35 18.85 22.39
N ILE A 187 13.82 19.05 21.21
CA ILE A 187 13.73 20.36 20.55
C ILE A 187 12.57 21.12 21.16
#